data_8a3d7a1630ad0a861da9e8604d259b57
#
_entry.id   8a3d7a1630ad0a861da9e8604d259b57
#
_cell.length_a   1.000
_cell.length_b   1.000
_cell.length_c   1.000
_cell.angle_alpha   90.00
_cell.angle_beta   90.00
_cell.angle_gamma   90.00
#
_symmetry.space_group_name_H-M   'P 1'
#
loop_
_entity.id
_entity.type
_entity.pdbx_description
1 polymer ?
#
loop_
_entity_poly.entity_id
_entity_poly.type
_entity_poly.pdbx_seq_one_letter_code
_entity_poly.pdbx_strand_id
1 'polypeptide(L)'
;MRYEKYYVGITNEHKGLFSQLRGKEAAPNKVPDGDINMINETSTNNGVAKKAASNFVFDAPAITVSVNHAQTVFLQTEDFCASVNILILKSTWLSKMPEIGLYIATYLKKNNQRYDYSCKISKDKLNDTVLVLPTLDEIDETSPYSDNGFIPDWQYMQERIAELEQERIAELEQERIAELEHYLVASGLNDYELTEEDKSILATELFNSDDATELPSENSCRKEARKFRVGDLFEVLKITNKLSKLKLSNDGKFPVYSSDTANNGIIGFTDTPNYMCSEDVPVYITFGDHTRSFNIVRKSFSVLDNVKILRPQFVAEDEILIYIITKWKKTIPDLGYSRHWKIAKDCVLFLPIQTDTANNPIIDPKNTYHPEGYIPDWSFMEKYIRAVEKVVIKDVVDWKDEEIKKTKELVS
;
A
#
# COMPACT_ATOMS: atom_id res chain seq x y z
N MET A 1 13.22 18.17 -38.55
CA MET A 1 14.19 17.87 -37.47
C MET A 1 15.38 17.13 -38.07
N ARG A 2 16.57 17.63 -37.84
CA ARG A 2 17.84 17.08 -38.30
C ARG A 2 18.40 16.08 -37.31
N TYR A 3 19.07 15.02 -37.76
CA TYR A 3 19.73 14.01 -36.95
C TYR A 3 21.17 13.84 -37.44
N GLU A 4 22.16 13.89 -36.53
CA GLU A 4 23.58 13.76 -36.86
C GLU A 4 24.28 12.75 -35.95
N LYS A 5 25.47 12.36 -36.35
CA LYS A 5 26.30 11.37 -35.69
C LYS A 5 27.21 12.04 -34.65
N TYR A 6 27.22 11.51 -33.42
CA TYR A 6 28.09 11.94 -32.34
C TYR A 6 28.83 10.77 -31.76
N TYR A 7 30.09 10.89 -31.52
CA TYR A 7 30.84 9.89 -30.76
C TYR A 7 30.50 9.98 -29.28
N VAL A 8 30.48 8.82 -28.63
CA VAL A 8 30.19 8.74 -27.18
C VAL A 8 31.34 9.34 -26.39
N GLY A 9 32.56 8.95 -26.68
CA GLY A 9 33.75 9.38 -25.95
C GLY A 9 34.50 10.51 -26.61
N ILE A 10 35.15 11.34 -25.82
CA ILE A 10 36.15 12.34 -26.25
C ILE A 10 37.49 11.64 -26.30
N THR A 11 38.18 11.73 -27.44
CA THR A 11 39.53 11.16 -27.66
C THR A 11 40.48 12.21 -28.26
N ASN A 12 41.70 11.80 -28.54
CA ASN A 12 42.65 12.66 -29.30
C ASN A 12 42.32 12.73 -30.80
N GLU A 13 41.49 11.78 -31.28
CA GLU A 13 41.18 11.61 -32.70
C GLU A 13 39.83 12.28 -33.07
N HIS A 14 38.89 12.39 -32.11
CA HIS A 14 37.60 12.99 -32.35
C HIS A 14 36.99 13.64 -31.09
N LYS A 15 36.16 14.66 -31.31
CA LYS A 15 35.25 15.22 -30.32
C LYS A 15 34.16 14.22 -29.97
N GLY A 16 33.48 14.38 -28.81
CA GLY A 16 32.42 13.49 -28.36
C GLY A 16 31.61 14.05 -27.20
N LEU A 17 30.65 13.26 -26.72
CA LEU A 17 29.69 13.71 -25.74
C LEU A 17 30.22 13.61 -24.30
N PHE A 18 31.14 12.66 -24.01
CA PHE A 18 31.54 12.30 -22.64
C PHE A 18 33.05 12.14 -22.50
N SER A 19 33.56 12.53 -21.36
CA SER A 19 34.81 11.98 -20.81
C SER A 19 34.53 10.63 -20.14
N GLN A 20 35.46 9.69 -20.28
CA GLN A 20 35.28 8.33 -19.78
C GLN A 20 36.22 7.99 -18.62
N LEU A 21 35.64 7.52 -17.52
CA LEU A 21 36.34 7.00 -16.36
C LEU A 21 36.06 5.49 -16.24
N ARG A 22 36.73 4.85 -15.30
CA ARG A 22 36.53 3.44 -14.96
C ARG A 22 36.40 3.28 -13.46
N GLY A 23 35.49 2.37 -13.04
CA GLY A 23 35.38 1.99 -11.66
C GLY A 23 36.69 1.47 -11.07
N LYS A 24 36.86 1.63 -9.77
CA LYS A 24 38.15 1.34 -9.08
C LYS A 24 37.99 0.24 -8.02
N GLU A 25 36.74 -0.13 -7.67
CA GLU A 25 36.51 -1.11 -6.63
C GLU A 25 36.67 -2.53 -7.13
N ALA A 26 36.99 -3.43 -6.20
CA ALA A 26 36.98 -4.88 -6.42
C ALA A 26 35.52 -5.40 -6.57
N ALA A 27 35.35 -6.69 -6.70
CA ALA A 27 34.02 -7.31 -6.72
C ALA A 27 33.26 -7.03 -5.40
N PRO A 28 31.92 -6.92 -5.42
CA PRO A 28 31.10 -6.48 -4.26
C PRO A 28 31.35 -7.29 -2.97
N ASN A 29 31.63 -8.58 -3.07
CA ASN A 29 31.95 -9.45 -1.94
C ASN A 29 33.29 -9.18 -1.26
N LYS A 30 34.14 -8.34 -1.86
CA LYS A 30 35.46 -7.96 -1.35
C LYS A 30 35.52 -6.54 -0.80
N VAL A 31 34.45 -5.76 -0.96
CA VAL A 31 34.35 -4.39 -0.45
C VAL A 31 33.51 -4.39 0.82
N PRO A 32 33.95 -3.75 1.92
CA PRO A 32 33.16 -3.66 3.16
C PRO A 32 31.81 -2.97 2.94
N ASP A 33 30.83 -3.29 3.80
CA ASP A 33 29.53 -2.62 3.82
C ASP A 33 29.67 -1.17 4.32
N GLY A 34 28.82 -0.28 3.83
CA GLY A 34 28.84 1.15 4.15
C GLY A 34 27.59 1.84 3.59
N ASP A 35 27.70 3.15 3.32
CA ASP A 35 26.52 3.97 2.97
C ASP A 35 26.48 4.38 1.49
N ILE A 36 27.54 4.14 0.71
CA ILE A 36 27.65 4.58 -0.69
C ILE A 36 27.13 3.49 -1.62
N ASN A 37 26.27 3.86 -2.58
CA ASN A 37 25.79 2.93 -3.60
C ASN A 37 26.96 2.36 -4.41
N MET A 38 27.11 1.04 -4.43
CA MET A 38 28.13 0.35 -5.19
C MET A 38 27.56 -0.21 -6.50
N ILE A 39 28.00 0.39 -7.62
CA ILE A 39 27.57 -0.03 -8.94
C ILE A 39 28.43 -1.21 -9.42
N ASN A 40 27.74 -2.25 -9.90
CA ASN A 40 28.34 -3.43 -10.49
C ASN A 40 27.54 -3.88 -11.73
N GLU A 41 27.83 -5.07 -12.24
CA GLU A 41 27.27 -5.61 -13.49
C GLU A 41 25.83 -6.15 -13.37
N THR A 42 25.09 -5.79 -12.30
CA THR A 42 23.69 -6.19 -12.15
C THR A 42 22.78 -5.40 -13.09
N SER A 43 21.82 -6.10 -13.69
CA SER A 43 20.82 -5.49 -14.60
C SER A 43 19.57 -4.94 -13.88
N THR A 44 19.49 -5.10 -12.56
CA THR A 44 18.39 -4.64 -11.71
C THR A 44 18.85 -3.53 -10.77
N ASN A 45 17.90 -2.89 -10.07
CA ASN A 45 18.16 -1.88 -9.04
C ASN A 45 19.15 -0.79 -9.48
N ASN A 46 18.98 -0.25 -10.69
CA ASN A 46 19.85 0.78 -11.28
C ASN A 46 21.35 0.42 -11.26
N GLY A 47 21.70 -0.87 -11.30
CA GLY A 47 23.07 -1.34 -11.23
C GLY A 47 23.68 -1.39 -9.82
N VAL A 48 22.92 -1.03 -8.79
CA VAL A 48 23.37 -1.05 -7.39
C VAL A 48 23.36 -2.49 -6.86
N ALA A 49 24.55 -3.02 -6.60
CA ALA A 49 24.73 -4.36 -6.04
C ALA A 49 24.59 -4.38 -4.51
N LYS A 50 25.03 -3.32 -3.84
CA LYS A 50 24.95 -3.13 -2.39
C LYS A 50 25.31 -1.70 -1.99
N LYS A 51 25.20 -1.38 -0.71
CA LYS A 51 25.86 -0.21 -0.13
C LYS A 51 27.23 -0.59 0.42
N ALA A 52 28.25 0.22 0.14
CA ALA A 52 29.65 -0.08 0.44
C ALA A 52 30.38 1.10 1.09
N ALA A 53 31.42 0.80 1.87
CA ALA A 53 32.39 1.77 2.33
C ALA A 53 33.52 1.86 1.28
N SER A 54 33.67 3.00 0.64
CA SER A 54 34.66 3.23 -0.41
C SER A 54 35.33 4.58 -0.28
N ASN A 55 36.62 4.64 -0.59
CA ASN A 55 37.37 5.88 -0.78
C ASN A 55 37.37 6.33 -2.26
N PHE A 56 36.81 5.55 -3.16
CA PHE A 56 36.74 5.85 -4.59
C PHE A 56 35.31 6.21 -4.98
N VAL A 57 34.89 7.40 -4.59
CA VAL A 57 33.55 7.92 -4.88
C VAL A 57 33.59 8.71 -6.19
N PHE A 58 32.56 8.54 -7.00
CA PHE A 58 32.30 9.30 -8.22
C PHE A 58 31.07 10.17 -7.99
N ASP A 59 31.19 11.46 -8.28
CA ASP A 59 30.07 12.40 -8.16
C ASP A 59 29.00 12.09 -9.20
N ALA A 60 27.74 12.27 -8.82
CA ALA A 60 26.61 12.27 -9.74
C ALA A 60 26.45 13.66 -10.43
N PRO A 61 25.70 13.78 -11.53
CA PRO A 61 25.19 12.69 -12.36
C PRO A 61 26.26 12.05 -13.25
N ALA A 62 26.08 10.77 -13.56
CA ALA A 62 26.93 10.03 -14.48
C ALA A 62 26.17 8.89 -15.16
N ILE A 63 26.58 8.47 -16.35
CA ILE A 63 26.05 7.26 -16.98
C ILE A 63 27.04 6.13 -16.75
N THR A 64 26.58 4.99 -16.25
CA THR A 64 27.38 3.79 -16.03
C THR A 64 27.07 2.73 -17.07
N VAL A 65 28.11 2.05 -17.58
CA VAL A 65 28.02 1.00 -18.61
C VAL A 65 28.83 -0.22 -18.14
N SER A 66 28.21 -1.39 -18.11
CA SER A 66 28.90 -2.64 -17.77
C SER A 66 29.80 -3.12 -18.93
N VAL A 67 31.02 -3.55 -18.60
CA VAL A 67 31.98 -4.07 -19.58
C VAL A 67 31.53 -5.43 -20.13
N ASN A 68 31.02 -6.31 -19.27
CA ASN A 68 30.64 -7.66 -19.63
C ASN A 68 29.19 -7.77 -20.14
N HIS A 69 28.36 -6.83 -19.76
CA HIS A 69 26.93 -6.75 -20.13
C HIS A 69 26.63 -5.32 -20.59
N ALA A 70 27.14 -4.93 -21.74
CA ALA A 70 27.12 -3.55 -22.23
C ALA A 70 25.70 -2.97 -22.43
N GLN A 71 24.66 -3.80 -22.43
CA GLN A 71 23.26 -3.38 -22.37
C GLN A 71 22.83 -2.90 -20.97
N THR A 72 23.64 -3.18 -19.93
CA THR A 72 23.42 -2.67 -18.58
C THR A 72 23.97 -1.23 -18.52
N VAL A 73 23.10 -0.28 -18.83
CA VAL A 73 23.38 1.15 -18.89
C VAL A 73 22.41 1.86 -17.99
N PHE A 74 22.92 2.67 -17.05
CA PHE A 74 22.10 3.40 -16.08
C PHE A 74 22.58 4.81 -15.86
N LEU A 75 21.64 5.72 -15.66
CA LEU A 75 21.92 7.06 -15.12
C LEU A 75 22.00 6.97 -13.60
N GLN A 76 23.12 7.42 -13.04
CA GLN A 76 23.32 7.55 -11.61
C GLN A 76 23.04 8.99 -11.20
N THR A 77 22.11 9.19 -10.29
CA THR A 77 21.66 10.52 -9.79
C THR A 77 22.18 10.82 -8.39
N GLU A 78 22.78 9.83 -7.72
CA GLU A 78 23.45 9.96 -6.42
C GLU A 78 24.91 9.57 -6.56
N ASP A 79 25.76 10.08 -5.69
CA ASP A 79 27.17 9.71 -5.63
C ASP A 79 27.35 8.23 -5.39
N PHE A 80 28.31 7.62 -6.05
CA PHE A 80 28.49 6.17 -6.06
C PHE A 80 29.95 5.75 -6.13
N CYS A 81 30.20 4.52 -5.75
CA CYS A 81 31.44 3.82 -6.11
C CYS A 81 31.14 2.72 -7.15
N ALA A 82 32.14 2.28 -7.88
CA ALA A 82 31.92 1.31 -8.97
C ALA A 82 33.05 0.30 -9.09
N SER A 83 32.70 -0.95 -9.43
CA SER A 83 33.66 -2.01 -9.70
C SER A 83 34.46 -1.73 -10.98
N VAL A 84 35.64 -2.36 -11.09
CA VAL A 84 36.54 -2.23 -12.26
C VAL A 84 35.89 -2.65 -13.59
N ASN A 85 34.76 -3.35 -13.54
CA ASN A 85 34.01 -3.75 -14.73
C ASN A 85 32.95 -2.73 -15.17
N ILE A 86 32.94 -1.54 -14.58
CA ILE A 86 32.02 -0.46 -14.93
C ILE A 86 32.80 0.68 -15.59
N LEU A 87 32.35 1.09 -16.76
CA LEU A 87 32.76 2.32 -17.44
C LEU A 87 31.80 3.44 -17.02
N ILE A 88 32.34 4.63 -16.80
CA ILE A 88 31.63 5.79 -16.26
C ILE A 88 31.77 6.94 -17.26
N LEU A 89 30.66 7.44 -17.73
CA LEU A 89 30.58 8.55 -18.67
C LEU A 89 30.15 9.80 -17.91
N LYS A 90 31.00 10.84 -18.00
CA LYS A 90 30.85 12.15 -17.36
C LYS A 90 30.85 13.26 -18.40
N SER A 91 30.03 14.27 -18.16
CA SER A 91 30.00 15.47 -19.01
C SER A 91 29.53 16.69 -18.24
N THR A 92 29.97 17.85 -18.62
CA THR A 92 29.52 19.12 -18.01
C THR A 92 28.07 19.46 -18.34
N TRP A 93 27.60 19.06 -19.53
CA TRP A 93 26.18 19.24 -19.88
C TRP A 93 25.27 18.31 -19.06
N LEU A 94 25.71 17.08 -18.77
CA LEU A 94 24.92 16.13 -17.96
C LEU A 94 24.69 16.68 -16.55
N SER A 95 25.65 17.39 -15.97
CA SER A 95 25.50 18.03 -14.65
C SER A 95 24.47 19.17 -14.65
N LYS A 96 24.21 19.77 -15.82
CA LYS A 96 23.22 20.85 -15.97
C LYS A 96 21.80 20.33 -16.33
N MET A 97 21.75 19.21 -17.02
CA MET A 97 20.52 18.62 -17.59
C MET A 97 20.52 17.10 -17.38
N PRO A 98 20.43 16.63 -16.12
CA PRO A 98 20.56 15.20 -15.81
C PRO A 98 19.49 14.32 -16.46
N GLU A 99 18.28 14.84 -16.69
CA GLU A 99 17.16 14.14 -17.32
C GLU A 99 17.50 13.67 -18.76
N ILE A 100 18.30 14.44 -19.50
CA ILE A 100 18.78 14.03 -20.81
C ILE A 100 19.67 12.77 -20.73
N GLY A 101 20.27 12.53 -19.56
CA GLY A 101 21.00 11.30 -19.28
C GLY A 101 20.18 10.04 -19.49
N LEU A 102 18.86 10.07 -19.21
CA LEU A 102 17.95 8.94 -19.49
C LEU A 102 17.78 8.69 -20.99
N TYR A 103 17.64 9.76 -21.77
CA TYR A 103 17.56 9.68 -23.23
C TYR A 103 18.80 8.99 -23.79
N ILE A 104 19.97 9.49 -23.41
CA ILE A 104 21.26 8.96 -23.89
C ILE A 104 21.51 7.54 -23.39
N ALA A 105 21.22 7.24 -22.12
CA ALA A 105 21.39 5.90 -21.55
C ALA A 105 20.51 4.87 -22.29
N THR A 106 19.27 5.24 -22.63
CA THR A 106 18.37 4.40 -23.40
C THR A 106 18.88 4.13 -24.82
N TYR A 107 19.43 5.15 -25.48
CA TYR A 107 20.04 5.00 -26.80
C TYR A 107 21.29 4.13 -26.75
N LEU A 108 22.15 4.31 -25.76
CA LEU A 108 23.34 3.48 -25.52
C LEU A 108 22.95 2.02 -25.29
N LYS A 109 21.96 1.79 -24.45
CA LYS A 109 21.44 0.45 -24.16
C LYS A 109 21.01 -0.24 -25.45
N LYS A 110 20.29 0.44 -26.35
CA LYS A 110 19.86 -0.08 -27.64
C LYS A 110 21.05 -0.35 -28.57
N ASN A 111 21.99 0.58 -28.69
CA ASN A 111 23.17 0.44 -29.53
C ASN A 111 24.13 -0.67 -29.04
N ASN A 112 24.19 -0.90 -27.75
CA ASN A 112 25.09 -1.87 -27.14
C ASN A 112 24.58 -3.31 -27.19
N GLN A 113 23.42 -3.58 -27.82
CA GLN A 113 22.85 -4.96 -27.93
C GLN A 113 23.80 -5.97 -28.60
N ARG A 114 24.72 -5.51 -29.42
CA ARG A 114 25.74 -6.33 -30.08
C ARG A 114 26.90 -6.81 -29.16
N TYR A 115 26.98 -6.25 -27.94
CA TYR A 115 28.01 -6.62 -26.97
C TYR A 115 27.42 -7.45 -25.85
N ASP A 116 28.05 -8.57 -25.56
CA ASP A 116 27.70 -9.51 -24.50
C ASP A 116 28.96 -10.06 -23.80
N TYR A 117 28.80 -11.10 -23.00
CA TYR A 117 29.91 -11.72 -22.30
C TYR A 117 30.98 -12.31 -23.24
N SER A 118 30.59 -12.72 -24.46
CA SER A 118 31.51 -13.24 -25.49
C SER A 118 32.22 -12.12 -26.28
N CYS A 119 31.58 -10.96 -26.35
CA CYS A 119 32.11 -9.79 -27.06
C CYS A 119 32.00 -8.54 -26.17
N LYS A 120 32.95 -8.42 -25.24
CA LYS A 120 32.98 -7.34 -24.24
C LYS A 120 33.20 -5.98 -24.88
N ILE A 121 32.59 -4.95 -24.29
CA ILE A 121 32.88 -3.55 -24.68
C ILE A 121 34.15 -3.09 -23.97
N SER A 122 35.11 -2.56 -24.73
CA SER A 122 36.29 -1.90 -24.17
C SER A 122 36.04 -0.40 -24.04
N LYS A 123 36.97 0.31 -23.36
CA LYS A 123 36.96 1.76 -23.30
C LYS A 123 36.96 2.38 -24.70
N ASP A 124 37.85 1.90 -25.58
CA ASP A 124 38.00 2.45 -26.94
C ASP A 124 36.73 2.15 -27.77
N LYS A 125 36.20 0.92 -27.73
CA LYS A 125 34.96 0.60 -28.42
C LYS A 125 33.78 1.45 -27.96
N LEU A 126 33.70 1.81 -26.67
CA LEU A 126 32.66 2.69 -26.16
C LEU A 126 32.88 4.13 -26.62
N ASN A 127 34.14 4.61 -26.61
CA ASN A 127 34.44 5.94 -27.12
C ASN A 127 34.07 6.09 -28.61
N ASP A 128 34.39 5.09 -29.42
CA ASP A 128 34.09 5.06 -30.87
C ASP A 128 32.63 4.67 -31.19
N THR A 129 31.82 4.41 -30.18
CA THR A 129 30.39 4.20 -30.39
C THR A 129 29.74 5.48 -30.86
N VAL A 130 28.96 5.38 -31.94
CA VAL A 130 28.28 6.52 -32.54
C VAL A 130 26.82 6.50 -32.16
N LEU A 131 26.32 7.62 -31.64
CA LEU A 131 24.89 7.88 -31.43
C LEU A 131 24.38 8.81 -32.53
N VAL A 132 23.15 8.54 -32.98
CA VAL A 132 22.45 9.43 -33.93
C VAL A 132 21.44 10.23 -33.11
N LEU A 133 21.71 11.52 -32.92
CA LEU A 133 20.92 12.38 -32.04
C LEU A 133 20.26 13.53 -32.80
N PRO A 134 19.12 14.03 -32.30
CA PRO A 134 18.52 15.27 -32.80
C PRO A 134 19.55 16.41 -32.66
N THR A 135 19.58 17.25 -33.66
CA THR A 135 20.64 18.25 -33.86
C THR A 135 20.02 19.58 -34.29
N LEU A 136 20.53 20.68 -33.75
CA LEU A 136 20.16 22.02 -34.19
C LEU A 136 20.58 22.25 -35.64
N ASP A 137 19.86 23.09 -36.35
CA ASP A 137 20.23 23.45 -37.75
C ASP A 137 21.48 24.35 -37.81
N GLU A 138 21.82 24.98 -36.70
CA GLU A 138 22.99 25.79 -36.57
C GLU A 138 24.28 24.95 -36.49
N ILE A 139 25.35 25.43 -37.10
CA ILE A 139 26.67 24.81 -37.03
C ILE A 139 27.61 25.77 -36.29
N ASP A 140 28.27 25.26 -35.24
CA ASP A 140 29.29 25.97 -34.49
C ASP A 140 30.62 25.20 -34.57
N GLU A 141 31.59 25.72 -35.31
CA GLU A 141 32.89 25.08 -35.47
C GLU A 141 33.63 24.90 -34.13
N THR A 142 33.26 25.70 -33.12
CA THR A 142 33.83 25.60 -31.77
C THR A 142 33.13 24.56 -30.89
N SER A 143 32.05 23.96 -31.38
CA SER A 143 31.28 22.93 -30.66
C SER A 143 32.22 21.83 -30.12
N PRO A 144 32.12 21.49 -28.84
CA PRO A 144 32.94 20.43 -28.24
C PRO A 144 32.38 19.01 -28.56
N TYR A 145 31.21 18.91 -29.19
CA TYR A 145 30.46 17.66 -29.31
C TYR A 145 30.72 16.93 -30.64
N SER A 146 31.13 17.64 -31.67
CA SER A 146 31.32 17.11 -33.04
C SER A 146 32.43 17.83 -33.77
N ASP A 147 33.25 17.10 -34.55
CA ASP A 147 34.30 17.68 -35.42
C ASP A 147 33.68 18.47 -36.57
N ASN A 148 32.44 18.21 -36.93
CA ASN A 148 31.70 18.92 -37.96
C ASN A 148 30.92 20.14 -37.44
N GLY A 149 31.12 20.53 -36.16
CA GLY A 149 30.47 21.68 -35.57
C GLY A 149 29.01 21.47 -35.23
N PHE A 150 28.52 20.23 -35.22
CA PHE A 150 27.13 19.93 -34.88
C PHE A 150 26.88 20.12 -33.38
N ILE A 151 25.66 20.61 -33.03
CA ILE A 151 25.22 20.84 -31.67
C ILE A 151 23.98 19.95 -31.44
N PRO A 152 24.00 19.04 -30.42
CA PRO A 152 22.80 18.28 -30.09
C PRO A 152 21.66 19.21 -29.68
N ASP A 153 20.44 18.88 -30.07
CA ASP A 153 19.23 19.57 -29.64
C ASP A 153 18.81 19.05 -28.26
N TRP A 154 19.46 19.65 -27.24
CA TRP A 154 19.22 19.28 -25.83
C TRP A 154 17.79 19.56 -25.40
N GLN A 155 17.20 20.67 -25.88
CA GLN A 155 15.84 21.06 -25.54
C GLN A 155 14.84 20.02 -26.03
N TYR A 156 14.94 19.61 -27.28
CA TYR A 156 14.07 18.56 -27.81
C TYR A 156 14.19 17.23 -27.05
N MET A 157 15.42 16.83 -26.67
CA MET A 157 15.62 15.60 -25.89
C MET A 157 14.98 15.69 -24.51
N GLN A 158 15.07 16.87 -23.87
CA GLN A 158 14.45 17.12 -22.56
C GLN A 158 12.92 17.10 -22.65
N GLU A 159 12.36 17.80 -23.63
CA GLU A 159 10.90 17.79 -23.92
C GLU A 159 10.40 16.36 -24.16
N ARG A 160 11.13 15.57 -24.94
CA ARG A 160 10.75 14.20 -25.26
C ARG A 160 10.77 13.27 -24.04
N ILE A 161 11.72 13.43 -23.13
CA ILE A 161 11.72 12.67 -21.86
C ILE A 161 10.53 13.07 -21.00
N ALA A 162 10.26 14.37 -20.87
CA ALA A 162 9.12 14.85 -20.11
C ALA A 162 7.79 14.30 -20.65
N GLU A 163 7.60 14.32 -21.98
CA GLU A 163 6.43 13.72 -22.63
C GLU A 163 6.29 12.22 -22.29
N LEU A 164 7.36 11.43 -22.42
CA LEU A 164 7.35 10.00 -22.15
C LEU A 164 7.07 9.67 -20.66
N GLU A 165 7.59 10.48 -19.75
CA GLU A 165 7.31 10.36 -18.32
C GLU A 165 5.83 10.62 -18.04
N GLN A 166 5.25 11.66 -18.65
CA GLN A 166 3.84 11.98 -18.53
C GLN A 166 2.95 10.89 -19.12
N GLU A 167 3.27 10.40 -20.34
CA GLU A 167 2.56 9.27 -20.95
C GLU A 167 2.56 8.05 -20.03
N ARG A 168 3.71 7.71 -19.42
CA ARG A 168 3.84 6.54 -18.55
C ARG A 168 3.11 6.71 -17.22
N ILE A 169 3.12 7.91 -16.63
CA ILE A 169 2.34 8.22 -15.43
C ILE A 169 0.85 8.04 -15.73
N ALA A 170 0.36 8.60 -16.86
CA ALA A 170 -1.05 8.47 -17.23
C ALA A 170 -1.48 7.00 -17.47
N GLU A 171 -0.64 6.19 -18.10
CA GLU A 171 -0.88 4.75 -18.26
C GLU A 171 -1.00 4.01 -16.91
N LEU A 172 -0.04 4.24 -16.00
CA LEU A 172 -0.04 3.61 -14.68
C LEU A 172 -1.25 4.01 -13.83
N GLU A 173 -1.69 5.26 -13.95
CA GLU A 173 -2.90 5.73 -13.28
C GLU A 173 -4.15 5.03 -13.82
N GLN A 174 -4.27 4.89 -15.14
CA GLN A 174 -5.39 4.17 -15.76
C GLN A 174 -5.42 2.69 -15.35
N GLU A 175 -4.26 2.03 -15.33
CA GLU A 175 -4.15 0.64 -14.83
C GLU A 175 -4.66 0.53 -13.38
N ARG A 176 -4.24 1.44 -12.50
CA ARG A 176 -4.67 1.45 -11.09
C ARG A 176 -6.16 1.75 -10.90
N ILE A 177 -6.70 2.66 -11.71
CA ILE A 177 -8.15 2.95 -11.71
C ILE A 177 -8.94 1.70 -12.07
N ALA A 178 -8.55 1.03 -13.16
CA ALA A 178 -9.21 -0.18 -13.62
C ALA A 178 -9.13 -1.33 -12.58
N GLU A 179 -7.98 -1.48 -11.90
CA GLU A 179 -7.82 -2.45 -10.81
C GLU A 179 -8.76 -2.14 -9.64
N LEU A 180 -8.87 -0.88 -9.22
CA LEU A 180 -9.77 -0.47 -8.13
C LEU A 180 -11.24 -0.70 -8.51
N GLU A 181 -11.66 -0.31 -9.70
CA GLU A 181 -13.02 -0.54 -10.20
C GLU A 181 -13.36 -2.03 -10.23
N HIS A 182 -12.43 -2.85 -10.73
CA HIS A 182 -12.61 -4.30 -10.73
C HIS A 182 -12.72 -4.86 -9.31
N TYR A 183 -11.92 -4.36 -8.37
CA TYR A 183 -11.99 -4.75 -6.96
C TYR A 183 -13.33 -4.36 -6.33
N LEU A 184 -13.83 -3.14 -6.56
CA LEU A 184 -15.12 -2.69 -6.04
C LEU A 184 -16.26 -3.56 -6.55
N VAL A 185 -16.27 -3.92 -7.84
CA VAL A 185 -17.27 -4.81 -8.43
C VAL A 185 -17.15 -6.23 -7.84
N ALA A 186 -15.95 -6.79 -7.78
CA ALA A 186 -15.72 -8.15 -7.29
C ALA A 186 -16.03 -8.31 -5.80
N SER A 187 -15.88 -7.26 -5.01
CA SER A 187 -16.20 -7.23 -3.58
C SER A 187 -17.66 -6.86 -3.29
N GLY A 188 -18.44 -6.47 -4.30
CA GLY A 188 -19.81 -5.97 -4.12
C GLY A 188 -19.90 -4.58 -3.50
N LEU A 189 -18.79 -3.83 -3.47
CA LEU A 189 -18.68 -2.48 -2.89
C LEU A 189 -18.86 -1.36 -3.92
N ASN A 190 -19.36 -1.67 -5.09
CA ASN A 190 -19.57 -0.72 -6.19
C ASN A 190 -20.82 0.17 -5.99
N ASP A 191 -21.73 -0.17 -5.07
CA ASP A 191 -22.88 0.66 -4.67
C ASP A 191 -22.51 1.54 -3.46
N TYR A 192 -21.72 2.59 -3.70
CA TYR A 192 -21.26 3.53 -2.67
C TYR A 192 -21.99 4.88 -2.69
N GLU A 193 -22.96 5.08 -3.56
CA GLU A 193 -23.79 6.28 -3.54
C GLU A 193 -24.79 6.23 -2.38
N LEU A 194 -24.80 7.30 -1.59
CA LEU A 194 -25.71 7.42 -0.45
C LEU A 194 -27.13 7.73 -0.92
N THR A 195 -28.05 6.85 -0.59
CA THR A 195 -29.48 7.10 -0.74
C THR A 195 -30.00 8.06 0.33
N GLU A 196 -31.20 8.59 0.17
CA GLU A 196 -31.85 9.42 1.21
C GLU A 196 -32.13 8.61 2.49
N GLU A 197 -32.38 7.29 2.37
CA GLU A 197 -32.48 6.36 3.52
C GLU A 197 -31.13 6.26 4.26
N ASP A 198 -30.01 6.09 3.54
CA ASP A 198 -28.68 6.03 4.14
C ASP A 198 -28.35 7.31 4.91
N LYS A 199 -28.63 8.48 4.32
CA LYS A 199 -28.42 9.79 4.96
C LYS A 199 -29.27 9.93 6.22
N SER A 200 -30.54 9.51 6.18
CA SER A 200 -31.45 9.54 7.31
C SER A 200 -30.96 8.64 8.45
N ILE A 201 -30.50 7.42 8.13
CA ILE A 201 -29.96 6.47 9.12
C ILE A 201 -28.70 7.02 9.77
N LEU A 202 -27.78 7.59 8.99
CA LEU A 202 -26.54 8.20 9.51
C LEU A 202 -26.80 9.40 10.42
N ALA A 203 -27.85 10.18 10.15
CA ALA A 203 -28.26 11.31 10.95
C ALA A 203 -29.11 10.94 12.17
N THR A 204 -29.42 9.64 12.34
CA THR A 204 -30.32 9.18 13.42
C THR A 204 -29.63 9.22 14.79
N GLU A 205 -30.26 9.93 15.73
CA GLU A 205 -29.85 9.95 17.13
C GLU A 205 -30.57 8.85 17.93
N LEU A 206 -29.81 8.13 18.75
CA LEU A 206 -30.38 7.16 19.68
C LEU A 206 -30.81 7.86 20.97
N PHE A 207 -32.03 7.61 21.43
CA PHE A 207 -32.55 8.17 22.66
C PHE A 207 -33.23 7.11 23.53
N ASN A 208 -33.43 7.40 24.81
CA ASN A 208 -34.23 6.60 25.73
C ASN A 208 -35.43 7.42 26.20
N SER A 209 -36.65 7.00 25.87
CA SER A 209 -37.88 7.70 26.26
C SER A 209 -38.09 7.79 27.77
N ASP A 210 -37.47 6.89 28.55
CA ASP A 210 -37.58 6.91 30.02
C ASP A 210 -36.63 7.93 30.69
N ASP A 211 -35.71 8.56 29.90
CA ASP A 211 -34.74 9.54 30.40
C ASP A 211 -35.26 10.97 30.10
N ALA A 212 -36.00 11.52 31.06
CA ALA A 212 -36.70 12.80 30.92
C ALA A 212 -35.75 14.04 30.79
N THR A 213 -34.43 13.86 30.76
CA THR A 213 -33.43 14.92 30.72
C THR A 213 -33.05 15.40 29.31
N GLU A 214 -33.37 14.64 28.27
CA GLU A 214 -33.06 14.99 26.90
C GLU A 214 -34.25 15.61 26.17
N LEU A 215 -34.34 16.93 26.16
CA LEU A 215 -35.28 17.66 25.30
C LEU A 215 -34.90 17.50 23.82
N PRO A 216 -35.85 17.15 22.92
CA PRO A 216 -35.56 16.93 21.52
C PRO A 216 -35.12 18.18 20.77
N SER A 217 -34.10 18.06 19.91
CA SER A 217 -33.92 19.01 18.82
C SER A 217 -35.04 18.80 17.78
N GLU A 218 -35.71 19.83 17.34
CA GLU A 218 -36.95 19.77 16.53
C GLU A 218 -36.81 19.14 15.14
N ASN A 219 -35.59 18.75 14.68
CA ASN A 219 -35.32 18.29 13.32
C ASN A 219 -34.48 16.99 13.19
N SER A 220 -34.25 16.20 14.25
CA SER A 220 -33.44 14.97 14.13
C SER A 220 -34.31 13.73 13.95
N CYS A 221 -33.92 12.85 13.01
CA CYS A 221 -34.39 11.47 12.99
C CYS A 221 -33.97 10.81 14.31
N ARG A 222 -34.91 10.16 15.01
CA ARG A 222 -34.66 9.55 16.32
C ARG A 222 -35.04 8.09 16.33
N LYS A 223 -34.24 7.29 17.03
CA LYS A 223 -34.48 5.87 17.21
C LYS A 223 -34.44 5.53 18.70
N GLU A 224 -35.52 4.89 19.16
CA GLU A 224 -35.60 4.40 20.52
C GLU A 224 -34.51 3.36 20.80
N ALA A 225 -33.86 3.45 21.95
CA ALA A 225 -32.76 2.57 22.35
C ALA A 225 -32.84 2.19 23.83
N ARG A 226 -32.31 1.03 24.18
CA ARG A 226 -32.28 0.51 25.54
C ARG A 226 -30.90 -0.05 25.89
N LYS A 227 -30.70 -0.31 27.18
CA LYS A 227 -29.46 -0.83 27.76
C LYS A 227 -29.46 -2.36 27.78
N PHE A 228 -28.60 -2.98 26.96
CA PHE A 228 -28.45 -4.44 26.88
C PHE A 228 -27.15 -4.88 27.56
N ARG A 229 -27.21 -5.95 28.36
CA ARG A 229 -25.99 -6.56 28.92
C ARG A 229 -25.31 -7.42 27.87
N VAL A 230 -24.00 -7.32 27.79
CA VAL A 230 -23.22 -8.14 26.86
C VAL A 230 -23.44 -9.63 27.06
N GLY A 231 -23.62 -10.07 28.32
CA GLY A 231 -23.90 -11.48 28.62
C GLY A 231 -25.25 -12.01 28.13
N ASP A 232 -26.21 -11.12 27.84
CA ASP A 232 -27.50 -11.49 27.26
C ASP A 232 -27.42 -11.63 25.73
N LEU A 233 -26.38 -11.04 25.11
CA LEU A 233 -26.15 -11.05 23.65
C LEU A 233 -25.12 -12.12 23.25
N PHE A 234 -24.18 -12.44 24.12
CA PHE A 234 -23.05 -13.31 23.80
C PHE A 234 -22.84 -14.37 24.89
N GLU A 235 -22.72 -15.62 24.47
CA GLU A 235 -22.24 -16.69 25.34
C GLU A 235 -20.68 -16.66 25.37
N VAL A 236 -20.12 -16.68 26.57
CA VAL A 236 -18.67 -16.80 26.76
C VAL A 236 -18.28 -18.27 26.85
N LEU A 237 -17.49 -18.74 25.89
CA LEU A 237 -17.06 -20.11 25.86
C LEU A 237 -15.93 -20.37 26.85
N LYS A 238 -16.01 -21.50 27.55
CA LYS A 238 -14.95 -21.99 28.42
C LYS A 238 -13.80 -22.53 27.55
N ILE A 239 -12.63 -21.94 27.67
CA ILE A 239 -11.43 -22.39 26.95
C ILE A 239 -10.88 -23.62 27.65
N THR A 240 -10.98 -24.78 27.03
CA THR A 240 -10.48 -26.06 27.54
C THR A 240 -9.08 -26.41 27.01
N ASN A 241 -8.79 -26.03 25.76
CA ASN A 241 -7.53 -26.34 25.09
C ASN A 241 -6.88 -25.08 24.52
N LYS A 242 -5.73 -24.72 25.04
CA LYS A 242 -4.90 -23.61 24.55
C LYS A 242 -3.72 -24.16 23.78
N LEU A 243 -3.41 -23.57 22.66
CA LEU A 243 -2.16 -23.90 21.95
C LEU A 243 -0.97 -23.20 22.61
N SER A 244 0.17 -23.84 22.55
CA SER A 244 1.47 -23.24 22.87
C SER A 244 2.06 -22.63 21.59
N LYS A 245 2.79 -21.52 21.73
CA LYS A 245 3.53 -20.91 20.61
C LYS A 245 4.46 -21.90 19.89
N LEU A 246 4.97 -22.91 20.60
CA LEU A 246 5.83 -23.96 20.04
C LEU A 246 5.10 -24.92 19.06
N LYS A 247 3.78 -24.94 19.07
CA LYS A 247 2.95 -25.76 18.20
C LYS A 247 2.39 -25.01 16.98
N LEU A 248 2.82 -23.79 16.77
CA LEU A 248 2.44 -23.01 15.60
C LEU A 248 3.22 -23.48 14.39
N SER A 249 2.54 -23.52 13.25
CA SER A 249 3.10 -23.76 11.91
C SER A 249 2.85 -22.52 11.04
N ASN A 250 3.74 -22.24 10.10
CA ASN A 250 3.49 -21.21 9.08
C ASN A 250 2.61 -21.76 7.93
N ASP A 251 2.57 -23.08 7.75
CA ASP A 251 1.90 -23.77 6.64
C ASP A 251 0.59 -24.47 7.08
N GLY A 252 0.15 -24.26 8.32
CA GLY A 252 -1.09 -24.83 8.85
C GLY A 252 -2.34 -24.25 8.18
N LYS A 253 -3.46 -24.98 8.21
CA LYS A 253 -4.70 -24.60 7.52
C LYS A 253 -5.60 -23.67 8.33
N PHE A 254 -5.49 -23.66 9.66
CA PHE A 254 -6.41 -22.97 10.55
C PHE A 254 -5.68 -21.89 11.34
N PRO A 255 -6.21 -20.63 11.36
CA PRO A 255 -5.57 -19.52 12.06
C PRO A 255 -5.57 -19.72 13.58
N VAL A 256 -4.54 -19.18 14.21
CA VAL A 256 -4.39 -19.15 15.68
C VAL A 256 -4.37 -17.70 16.13
N TYR A 257 -5.34 -17.33 16.98
CA TYR A 257 -5.50 -15.97 17.48
C TYR A 257 -4.82 -15.76 18.83
N SER A 258 -4.30 -14.58 19.02
CA SER A 258 -3.75 -14.09 20.30
C SER A 258 -4.37 -12.74 20.69
N SER A 259 -3.91 -12.15 21.78
CA SER A 259 -4.24 -10.76 22.15
C SER A 259 -3.45 -9.72 21.35
N ASP A 260 -2.84 -10.07 20.24
CA ASP A 260 -2.13 -9.13 19.36
C ASP A 260 -3.12 -8.30 18.53
N THR A 261 -2.70 -7.10 18.12
CA THR A 261 -3.46 -6.23 17.22
C THR A 261 -2.98 -6.30 15.77
N ALA A 262 -1.73 -6.78 15.57
CA ALA A 262 -1.19 -6.99 14.23
C ALA A 262 -1.88 -8.16 13.53
N ASN A 263 -1.95 -8.12 12.20
CA ASN A 263 -2.50 -9.19 11.36
C ASN A 263 -3.86 -9.73 11.86
N ASN A 264 -4.77 -8.84 12.27
CA ASN A 264 -6.08 -9.18 12.86
C ASN A 264 -6.00 -10.21 14.01
N GLY A 265 -4.92 -10.14 14.82
CA GLY A 265 -4.69 -11.04 15.96
C GLY A 265 -4.18 -12.44 15.58
N ILE A 266 -3.96 -12.73 14.30
CA ILE A 266 -3.43 -14.02 13.83
C ILE A 266 -1.90 -14.01 13.98
N ILE A 267 -1.38 -14.97 14.75
CA ILE A 267 0.05 -15.11 15.04
C ILE A 267 0.70 -16.36 14.42
N GLY A 268 -0.05 -17.14 13.70
CA GLY A 268 0.39 -18.38 13.04
C GLY A 268 -0.79 -19.29 12.75
N PHE A 269 -0.51 -20.50 12.36
CA PHE A 269 -1.51 -21.47 11.94
C PHE A 269 -1.33 -22.84 12.64
N THR A 270 -2.33 -23.70 12.54
CA THR A 270 -2.32 -25.09 13.01
C THR A 270 -3.06 -26.00 12.04
N ASP A 271 -2.75 -27.30 12.04
CA ASP A 271 -3.48 -28.28 11.24
C ASP A 271 -4.72 -28.82 11.95
N THR A 272 -4.84 -28.60 13.27
CA THR A 272 -5.98 -29.07 14.05
C THR A 272 -6.60 -27.91 14.83
N PRO A 273 -7.79 -27.45 14.45
CA PRO A 273 -8.47 -26.34 15.13
C PRO A 273 -9.13 -26.85 16.44
N ASN A 274 -9.14 -26.01 17.46
CA ASN A 274 -9.84 -26.31 18.72
C ASN A 274 -11.31 -25.86 18.70
N TYR A 275 -11.66 -24.95 17.80
CA TYR A 275 -13.02 -24.41 17.63
C TYR A 275 -13.43 -24.54 16.17
N MET A 276 -14.59 -25.19 15.95
CA MET A 276 -15.12 -25.46 14.61
C MET A 276 -16.21 -24.46 14.28
N CYS A 277 -16.10 -23.78 13.16
CA CYS A 277 -17.25 -23.12 12.54
C CYS A 277 -18.04 -24.14 11.72
N SER A 278 -19.35 -24.10 11.82
CA SER A 278 -20.32 -24.97 11.13
C SER A 278 -21.53 -24.15 10.71
N GLU A 279 -22.50 -24.78 10.04
CA GLU A 279 -23.77 -24.14 9.71
C GLU A 279 -24.54 -23.73 10.97
N ASP A 280 -24.47 -24.51 12.05
CA ASP A 280 -25.12 -24.20 13.33
C ASP A 280 -24.40 -23.11 14.13
N VAL A 281 -23.07 -22.96 13.92
CA VAL A 281 -22.26 -21.96 14.58
C VAL A 281 -21.33 -21.31 13.53
N PRO A 282 -21.89 -20.40 12.73
CA PRO A 282 -21.17 -19.86 11.57
C PRO A 282 -20.11 -18.82 11.95
N VAL A 283 -20.16 -18.29 13.17
CA VAL A 283 -19.27 -17.19 13.59
C VAL A 283 -18.95 -17.25 15.07
N TYR A 284 -17.73 -16.88 15.39
CA TYR A 284 -17.26 -16.55 16.74
C TYR A 284 -16.67 -15.17 16.78
N ILE A 285 -16.55 -14.61 17.98
CA ILE A 285 -15.76 -13.41 18.23
C ILE A 285 -14.63 -13.78 19.19
N THR A 286 -13.41 -13.36 18.88
CA THR A 286 -12.31 -13.42 19.81
C THR A 286 -12.07 -12.04 20.43
N PHE A 287 -11.80 -12.01 21.74
CA PHE A 287 -11.48 -10.81 22.49
C PHE A 287 -10.09 -10.93 23.11
N GLY A 288 -9.18 -10.04 22.74
CA GLY A 288 -7.83 -9.93 23.28
C GLY A 288 -7.83 -9.21 24.62
N ASP A 289 -7.57 -9.94 25.72
CA ASP A 289 -7.71 -9.44 27.09
C ASP A 289 -6.78 -8.25 27.42
N HIS A 290 -5.60 -8.17 26.78
CA HIS A 290 -4.65 -7.09 27.03
C HIS A 290 -4.78 -5.89 26.09
N THR A 291 -5.37 -6.07 24.91
CA THR A 291 -5.40 -5.06 23.85
C THR A 291 -6.80 -4.53 23.56
N ARG A 292 -7.83 -5.13 24.15
CA ARG A 292 -9.24 -4.85 23.81
C ARG A 292 -9.53 -5.06 22.31
N SER A 293 -8.73 -5.92 21.65
CA SER A 293 -8.95 -6.26 20.24
C SER A 293 -10.12 -7.23 20.11
N PHE A 294 -10.93 -7.01 19.09
CA PHE A 294 -12.01 -7.94 18.70
C PHE A 294 -11.74 -8.41 17.28
N ASN A 295 -11.96 -9.70 17.03
CA ASN A 295 -11.92 -10.25 15.67
C ASN A 295 -13.17 -11.09 15.44
N ILE A 296 -13.83 -10.91 14.30
CA ILE A 296 -14.94 -11.72 13.80
C ILE A 296 -14.31 -12.93 13.09
N VAL A 297 -14.66 -14.13 13.50
CA VAL A 297 -14.03 -15.37 13.05
C VAL A 297 -15.07 -16.30 12.42
N ARG A 298 -15.00 -16.49 11.11
CA ARG A 298 -15.90 -17.35 10.32
C ARG A 298 -15.24 -18.64 9.80
N LYS A 299 -13.98 -18.88 10.18
CA LYS A 299 -13.25 -20.11 9.86
C LYS A 299 -12.90 -20.82 11.15
N SER A 300 -12.86 -22.15 11.13
CA SER A 300 -12.37 -22.94 12.27
C SER A 300 -11.00 -22.46 12.70
N PHE A 301 -10.72 -22.40 14.00
CA PHE A 301 -9.55 -21.71 14.55
C PHE A 301 -9.08 -22.29 15.88
N SER A 302 -7.98 -21.79 16.37
CA SER A 302 -7.46 -22.00 17.72
C SER A 302 -7.08 -20.68 18.37
N VAL A 303 -6.84 -20.68 19.67
CA VAL A 303 -6.41 -19.50 20.42
C VAL A 303 -5.22 -19.82 21.31
N LEU A 304 -4.43 -18.80 21.61
CA LEU A 304 -3.44 -18.81 22.69
C LEU A 304 -4.04 -18.30 24.01
N ASP A 305 -3.17 -18.12 25.01
CA ASP A 305 -3.51 -17.48 26.27
C ASP A 305 -4.01 -16.03 26.06
N ASN A 306 -4.82 -15.55 27.04
CA ASN A 306 -5.34 -14.18 27.10
C ASN A 306 -6.30 -13.79 25.98
N VAL A 307 -6.92 -14.76 25.32
CA VAL A 307 -8.04 -14.55 24.40
C VAL A 307 -9.32 -15.11 25.04
N LYS A 308 -10.43 -14.41 24.89
CA LYS A 308 -11.77 -14.89 25.20
C LYS A 308 -12.50 -15.23 23.90
N ILE A 309 -13.34 -16.23 23.95
CA ILE A 309 -14.14 -16.66 22.80
C ILE A 309 -15.59 -16.47 23.13
N LEU A 310 -16.30 -15.81 22.23
CA LEU A 310 -17.69 -15.45 22.37
C LEU A 310 -18.49 -16.01 21.21
N ARG A 311 -19.68 -16.50 21.50
CA ARG A 311 -20.65 -16.93 20.51
C ARG A 311 -21.87 -16.01 20.57
N PRO A 312 -22.25 -15.34 19.45
CA PRO A 312 -23.46 -14.56 19.38
C PRO A 312 -24.69 -15.45 19.65
N GLN A 313 -25.69 -14.95 20.38
CA GLN A 313 -26.95 -15.62 20.64
C GLN A 313 -28.09 -15.13 19.71
N PHE A 314 -27.71 -14.53 18.59
CA PHE A 314 -28.59 -13.98 17.56
C PHE A 314 -28.02 -14.32 16.17
N VAL A 315 -28.80 -14.10 15.11
CA VAL A 315 -28.30 -14.20 13.74
C VAL A 315 -27.35 -13.05 13.50
N ALA A 316 -26.05 -13.36 13.36
CA ALA A 316 -24.97 -12.41 13.40
C ALA A 316 -24.34 -12.21 12.03
N GLU A 317 -24.86 -11.26 11.26
CA GLU A 317 -24.19 -10.71 10.08
C GLU A 317 -23.02 -9.83 10.50
N ASP A 318 -22.04 -9.65 9.61
CA ASP A 318 -20.81 -8.93 9.95
C ASP A 318 -21.08 -7.46 10.32
N GLU A 319 -22.01 -6.80 9.64
CA GLU A 319 -22.40 -5.42 9.90
C GLU A 319 -22.98 -5.26 11.32
N ILE A 320 -23.85 -6.19 11.74
CA ILE A 320 -24.43 -6.19 13.09
C ILE A 320 -23.32 -6.36 14.14
N LEU A 321 -22.41 -7.32 13.89
CA LEU A 321 -21.28 -7.54 14.79
C LEU A 321 -20.35 -6.33 14.87
N ILE A 322 -20.03 -5.69 13.74
CA ILE A 322 -19.21 -4.47 13.69
C ILE A 322 -19.88 -3.35 14.50
N TYR A 323 -21.19 -3.14 14.35
CA TYR A 323 -21.93 -2.15 15.12
C TYR A 323 -21.80 -2.39 16.62
N ILE A 324 -22.10 -3.60 17.07
CA ILE A 324 -22.07 -3.98 18.50
C ILE A 324 -20.66 -3.90 19.06
N ILE A 325 -19.68 -4.48 18.38
CA ILE A 325 -18.27 -4.47 18.79
C ILE A 325 -17.75 -3.04 18.91
N THR A 326 -18.11 -2.16 17.99
CA THR A 326 -17.69 -0.76 18.03
C THR A 326 -18.24 -0.05 19.27
N LYS A 327 -19.54 -0.24 19.58
CA LYS A 327 -20.15 0.27 20.81
C LYS A 327 -19.50 -0.33 22.05
N TRP A 328 -19.29 -1.65 22.04
CA TRP A 328 -18.68 -2.36 23.17
C TRP A 328 -17.25 -1.90 23.44
N LYS A 329 -16.43 -1.80 22.41
CA LYS A 329 -15.05 -1.33 22.54
C LYS A 329 -14.96 0.08 23.13
N LYS A 330 -15.90 0.97 22.80
CA LYS A 330 -15.99 2.32 23.37
C LYS A 330 -16.36 2.35 24.85
N THR A 331 -17.08 1.36 25.37
CA THR A 331 -17.44 1.27 26.80
C THR A 331 -16.34 0.67 27.66
N ILE A 332 -15.33 0.02 27.06
CA ILE A 332 -14.22 -0.56 27.79
C ILE A 332 -13.10 0.50 27.93
N PRO A 333 -12.75 0.94 29.16
CA PRO A 333 -11.69 1.91 29.34
C PRO A 333 -10.33 1.35 28.90
N ASP A 334 -9.45 2.22 28.45
CA ASP A 334 -8.06 1.84 28.18
C ASP A 334 -7.24 1.87 29.48
N LEU A 335 -6.85 0.70 29.92
CA LEU A 335 -6.03 0.52 31.14
C LEU A 335 -4.60 0.09 30.80
N GLY A 336 -4.14 0.32 29.57
CA GLY A 336 -2.85 -0.11 29.07
C GLY A 336 -2.73 -1.64 29.05
N TYR A 337 -1.59 -2.18 29.47
CA TYR A 337 -1.34 -3.64 29.49
C TYR A 337 -2.01 -4.33 30.70
N SER A 338 -3.33 -4.12 30.85
CA SER A 338 -4.15 -4.72 31.91
C SER A 338 -5.04 -5.84 31.38
N ARG A 339 -5.78 -6.49 32.26
CA ARG A 339 -6.80 -7.48 31.89
C ARG A 339 -8.16 -6.81 31.80
N HIS A 340 -8.58 -6.50 30.58
CA HIS A 340 -9.81 -5.76 30.31
C HIS A 340 -11.08 -6.62 30.41
N TRP A 341 -10.95 -7.95 30.32
CA TRP A 341 -12.13 -8.85 30.36
C TRP A 341 -12.97 -8.72 31.61
N LYS A 342 -12.34 -8.39 32.75
CA LYS A 342 -13.08 -8.19 34.00
C LYS A 342 -14.14 -7.09 33.89
N ILE A 343 -13.89 -6.07 33.07
CA ILE A 343 -14.82 -4.97 32.82
C ILE A 343 -15.66 -5.29 31.58
N ALA A 344 -15.05 -5.78 30.53
CA ALA A 344 -15.70 -6.02 29.24
C ALA A 344 -16.92 -6.93 29.37
N LYS A 345 -16.87 -8.01 30.16
CA LYS A 345 -17.95 -8.96 30.32
C LYS A 345 -19.20 -8.37 31.00
N ASP A 346 -19.04 -7.34 31.82
CA ASP A 346 -20.11 -6.69 32.58
C ASP A 346 -20.57 -5.37 31.93
N CYS A 347 -20.08 -5.05 30.71
CA CYS A 347 -20.50 -3.88 29.96
C CYS A 347 -21.99 -3.94 29.62
N VAL A 348 -22.57 -2.77 29.60
CA VAL A 348 -23.94 -2.51 29.16
C VAL A 348 -23.89 -1.62 27.93
N LEU A 349 -24.54 -2.06 26.87
CA LEU A 349 -24.54 -1.38 25.56
C LEU A 349 -25.85 -0.67 25.33
N PHE A 350 -25.80 0.57 24.90
CA PHE A 350 -26.98 1.33 24.49
C PHE A 350 -27.23 1.05 23.00
N LEU A 351 -28.26 0.23 22.70
CA LEU A 351 -28.57 -0.27 21.37
C LEU A 351 -29.98 0.11 20.94
N PRO A 352 -30.22 0.37 19.65
CA PRO A 352 -31.55 0.63 19.09
C PRO A 352 -32.42 -0.60 19.28
N ILE A 353 -33.74 -0.37 19.53
CA ILE A 353 -34.73 -1.41 19.68
C ILE A 353 -35.72 -1.45 18.54
N GLN A 354 -36.32 -2.63 18.32
CA GLN A 354 -37.43 -2.79 17.38
C GLN A 354 -38.68 -2.07 17.86
N THR A 355 -39.32 -1.34 16.96
CA THR A 355 -40.56 -0.63 17.19
C THR A 355 -41.59 -0.95 16.10
N ASP A 356 -42.86 -0.85 16.43
CA ASP A 356 -43.96 -0.93 15.44
C ASP A 356 -44.08 0.37 14.63
N THR A 357 -45.02 0.43 13.72
CA THR A 357 -45.31 1.60 12.87
C THR A 357 -45.79 2.84 13.65
N ALA A 358 -46.20 2.67 14.90
CA ALA A 358 -46.57 3.73 15.81
C ALA A 358 -45.43 4.12 16.77
N ASN A 359 -44.23 3.61 16.54
CA ASN A 359 -43.02 3.75 17.36
C ASN A 359 -43.13 3.13 18.78
N ASN A 360 -44.05 2.23 19.03
CA ASN A 360 -44.08 1.46 20.28
C ASN A 360 -43.08 0.32 20.25
N PRO A 361 -42.35 0.04 21.36
CA PRO A 361 -41.43 -1.09 21.43
C PRO A 361 -42.12 -2.44 21.17
N ILE A 362 -41.49 -3.27 20.34
CA ILE A 362 -41.90 -4.67 20.15
C ILE A 362 -41.26 -5.49 21.26
N ILE A 363 -42.08 -6.25 21.98
CA ILE A 363 -41.65 -6.98 23.16
C ILE A 363 -41.61 -8.49 22.88
N ASP A 364 -40.49 -9.14 23.19
CA ASP A 364 -40.30 -10.58 23.21
C ASP A 364 -40.82 -11.16 24.53
N PRO A 365 -41.90 -12.00 24.53
CA PRO A 365 -42.44 -12.59 25.74
C PRO A 365 -41.49 -13.59 26.42
N LYS A 366 -40.40 -14.01 25.73
CA LYS A 366 -39.37 -14.89 26.28
C LYS A 366 -38.24 -14.13 27.00
N ASN A 367 -38.23 -12.81 26.86
CA ASN A 367 -37.16 -11.96 27.42
C ASN A 367 -35.75 -12.41 27.02
N THR A 368 -35.58 -12.80 25.74
CA THR A 368 -34.35 -13.44 25.25
C THR A 368 -33.12 -12.56 25.41
N TYR A 369 -33.27 -11.26 25.14
CA TYR A 369 -32.15 -10.31 25.09
C TYR A 369 -32.20 -9.24 26.19
N HIS A 370 -33.34 -9.09 26.84
CA HIS A 370 -33.56 -8.04 27.84
C HIS A 370 -34.60 -8.47 28.87
N PRO A 371 -34.45 -8.18 30.18
CA PRO A 371 -35.39 -8.56 31.21
C PRO A 371 -36.84 -8.08 30.98
N GLU A 372 -37.01 -6.95 30.31
CA GLU A 372 -38.29 -6.36 29.94
C GLU A 372 -38.74 -6.75 28.51
N GLY A 373 -38.08 -7.71 27.88
CA GLY A 373 -38.41 -8.22 26.56
C GLY A 373 -38.04 -7.33 25.38
N TYR A 374 -37.28 -6.28 25.54
CA TYR A 374 -36.83 -5.46 24.39
C TYR A 374 -35.98 -6.28 23.43
N ILE A 375 -36.18 -6.06 22.13
CA ILE A 375 -35.46 -6.73 21.05
C ILE A 375 -34.56 -5.71 20.38
N PRO A 376 -33.22 -5.96 20.24
CA PRO A 376 -32.37 -5.10 19.46
C PRO A 376 -32.84 -4.99 18.01
N ASP A 377 -32.71 -3.79 17.40
CA ASP A 377 -33.06 -3.59 16.00
C ASP A 377 -31.86 -3.95 15.10
N TRP A 378 -31.76 -5.24 14.80
CA TRP A 378 -30.72 -5.81 13.96
C TRP A 378 -30.68 -5.17 12.57
N SER A 379 -31.85 -4.91 11.98
CA SER A 379 -31.97 -4.31 10.65
C SER A 379 -31.45 -2.88 10.62
N PHE A 380 -31.72 -2.08 11.65
CA PHE A 380 -31.16 -0.74 11.76
C PHE A 380 -29.64 -0.77 11.88
N MET A 381 -29.08 -1.68 12.71
CA MET A 381 -27.63 -1.79 12.88
C MET A 381 -26.91 -2.19 11.59
N GLU A 382 -27.49 -3.16 10.86
CA GLU A 382 -26.97 -3.60 9.56
C GLU A 382 -26.96 -2.44 8.56
N LYS A 383 -28.10 -1.78 8.38
CA LYS A 383 -28.24 -0.64 7.46
C LYS A 383 -27.31 0.52 7.85
N TYR A 384 -27.15 0.79 9.14
CA TYR A 384 -26.24 1.84 9.62
C TYR A 384 -24.79 1.56 9.22
N ILE A 385 -24.31 0.35 9.41
CA ILE A 385 -22.93 -0.01 9.03
C ILE A 385 -22.77 0.01 7.53
N ARG A 386 -23.71 -0.50 6.74
CA ARG A 386 -23.69 -0.40 5.27
C ARG A 386 -23.64 1.05 4.79
N ALA A 387 -24.39 1.94 5.42
CA ALA A 387 -24.32 3.36 5.10
C ALA A 387 -22.94 3.97 5.45
N VAL A 388 -22.33 3.58 6.59
CA VAL A 388 -20.97 4.00 6.96
C VAL A 388 -19.94 3.46 5.95
N GLU A 389 -20.07 2.20 5.51
CA GLU A 389 -19.20 1.62 4.47
C GLU A 389 -19.27 2.41 3.16
N LYS A 390 -20.47 2.80 2.73
CA LYS A 390 -20.67 3.66 1.55
C LYS A 390 -19.94 5.00 1.70
N VAL A 391 -20.01 5.65 2.86
CA VAL A 391 -19.28 6.90 3.11
C VAL A 391 -17.78 6.70 2.94
N VAL A 392 -17.23 5.66 3.59
CA VAL A 392 -15.77 5.41 3.54
C VAL A 392 -15.31 5.10 2.12
N ILE A 393 -16.07 4.28 1.38
CA ILE A 393 -15.74 3.95 -0.01
C ILE A 393 -15.82 5.19 -0.89
N LYS A 394 -16.88 5.99 -0.75
CA LYS A 394 -17.05 7.24 -1.50
C LYS A 394 -15.89 8.20 -1.27
N ASP A 395 -15.48 8.41 -0.03
CA ASP A 395 -14.34 9.27 0.31
C ASP A 395 -13.05 8.82 -0.41
N VAL A 396 -12.81 7.50 -0.53
CA VAL A 396 -11.66 6.95 -1.25
C VAL A 396 -11.78 7.18 -2.76
N VAL A 397 -12.98 7.00 -3.32
CA VAL A 397 -13.23 7.23 -4.75
C VAL A 397 -13.10 8.72 -5.09
N ASP A 398 -13.68 9.59 -4.30
CA ASP A 398 -13.63 11.05 -4.49
C ASP A 398 -12.17 11.55 -4.39
N TRP A 399 -11.40 11.07 -3.41
CA TRP A 399 -9.97 11.36 -3.31
C TRP A 399 -9.20 10.93 -4.56
N LYS A 400 -9.44 9.71 -5.06
CA LYS A 400 -8.83 9.20 -6.29
C LYS A 400 -9.15 10.12 -7.48
N ASP A 401 -10.41 10.52 -7.65
CA ASP A 401 -10.84 11.36 -8.76
C ASP A 401 -10.22 12.77 -8.70
N GLU A 402 -10.04 13.32 -7.50
CA GLU A 402 -9.31 14.58 -7.30
C GLU A 402 -7.83 14.48 -7.68
N GLU A 403 -7.15 13.39 -7.30
CA GLU A 403 -5.73 13.18 -7.63
C GLU A 403 -5.55 13.00 -9.15
N ILE A 404 -6.44 12.27 -9.82
CA ILE A 404 -6.45 12.13 -11.28
C ILE A 404 -6.63 13.49 -11.95
N LYS A 405 -7.54 14.33 -11.44
CA LYS A 405 -7.78 15.67 -11.98
C LYS A 405 -6.55 16.56 -11.83
N LYS A 406 -5.90 16.56 -10.67
CA LYS A 406 -4.65 17.30 -10.44
C LYS A 406 -3.54 16.87 -11.39
N THR A 407 -3.38 15.57 -11.61
CA THR A 407 -2.36 15.05 -12.55
C THR A 407 -2.66 15.50 -13.98
N LYS A 408 -3.92 15.46 -14.44
CA LYS A 408 -4.30 15.95 -15.76
C LYS A 408 -4.04 17.45 -15.93
N GLU A 409 -4.26 18.26 -14.89
CA GLU A 409 -3.97 19.69 -14.92
C GLU A 409 -2.47 20.01 -14.95
N LEU A 410 -1.61 19.15 -14.42
CA LEU A 410 -0.15 19.28 -14.49
C LEU A 410 0.41 18.88 -15.86
N VAL A 411 -0.33 18.07 -16.63
CA VAL A 411 0.05 17.51 -17.94
C VAL A 411 -0.49 18.37 -19.09
N SER A 412 -1.51 19.19 -18.86
CA SER A 412 -2.08 20.13 -19.84
C SER A 412 -1.37 21.48 -19.84
#